data_e5486a72a85a3cc4f96bd7f12d9eb67d
#
_entry.id   e5486a72a85a3cc4f96bd7f12d9eb67d
#
_cell.length_a   1.000
_cell.length_b   1.000
_cell.length_c   1.000
_cell.angle_alpha   90.00
_cell.angle_beta   90.00
_cell.angle_gamma   90.00
#
_symmetry.space_group_name_H-M   'P 1'
#
loop_
_entity.id
_entity.type
_entity.pdbx_description
1 polymer ?
#
loop_
_entity_poly.entity_id
_entity_poly.type
_entity_poly.pdbx_seq_one_letter_code
_entity_poly.pdbx_strand_id
1 'polypeptide(L)'
;NPQVLVFQIPGGMLSNLDNQLREQGALDRYDEVLKEVPRVRAELGYPPLVTPSSQIVGTQATLNVITGERYSMIPTEVKQYIRGYYGRPPAEIDPEIQKKAIGDEKPLDCRPADMLEPELPAAREALKDIPHEPRDLVSYALYPQYALEFLKRKAQRKSRGTMTPELEVALAAAVLHMNGAGPSSLASTMGREQTWSDASRADLVAGRTTTYSPGQWDHSSSAWSSAGRKDIMRGRRRG
;
A
#
# COMPACT_ATOMS: atom_id res chain seq x y z
N ASN A 1 -18.90 12.18 -17.13
CA ASN A 1 -19.65 11.15 -17.84
C ASN A 1 -21.04 11.00 -17.20
N PRO A 2 -22.16 11.30 -17.91
CA PRO A 2 -23.52 11.22 -17.35
C PRO A 2 -23.91 9.80 -16.93
N GLN A 3 -23.29 8.77 -17.47
CA GLN A 3 -23.52 7.36 -17.12
C GLN A 3 -23.25 7.07 -15.64
N VAL A 4 -22.32 7.79 -15.00
CA VAL A 4 -22.07 7.70 -13.55
C VAL A 4 -23.34 7.98 -12.75
N LEU A 5 -24.13 8.96 -13.17
CA LEU A 5 -25.38 9.34 -12.48
C LEU A 5 -26.50 8.34 -12.79
N VAL A 6 -26.60 7.87 -14.03
CA VAL A 6 -27.66 6.96 -14.48
C VAL A 6 -27.51 5.57 -13.85
N PHE A 7 -26.30 5.01 -13.87
CA PHE A 7 -26.05 3.65 -13.37
C PHE A 7 -25.50 3.63 -11.93
N GLN A 8 -25.24 4.80 -11.33
CA GLN A 8 -24.64 4.94 -9.98
C GLN A 8 -23.31 4.18 -9.84
N ILE A 9 -22.53 4.11 -10.93
CA ILE A 9 -21.25 3.42 -10.99
C ILE A 9 -20.12 4.45 -10.86
N PRO A 10 -19.17 4.28 -9.92
CA PRO A 10 -18.02 5.18 -9.79
C PRO A 10 -17.17 5.24 -11.07
N GLY A 11 -16.61 6.41 -11.38
CA GLY A 11 -15.84 6.62 -12.61
C GLY A 11 -14.63 5.69 -12.76
N GLY A 12 -13.94 5.36 -11.66
CA GLY A 12 -12.84 4.39 -11.66
C GLY A 12 -13.29 2.98 -12.04
N MET A 13 -14.50 2.56 -11.61
CA MET A 13 -15.06 1.28 -12.01
C MET A 13 -15.41 1.25 -13.50
N LEU A 14 -15.94 2.35 -14.07
CA LEU A 14 -16.22 2.46 -15.50
C LEU A 14 -14.96 2.25 -16.34
N SER A 15 -13.83 2.88 -15.93
CA SER A 15 -12.55 2.72 -16.64
C SER A 15 -12.03 1.28 -16.55
N ASN A 16 -12.21 0.62 -15.41
CA ASN A 16 -11.81 -0.78 -15.27
C ASN A 16 -12.66 -1.71 -16.14
N LEU A 17 -13.97 -1.49 -16.21
CA LEU A 17 -14.88 -2.27 -17.07
C LEU A 17 -14.56 -2.06 -18.56
N ASP A 18 -14.27 -0.83 -18.97
CA ASP A 18 -13.84 -0.54 -20.35
C ASP A 18 -12.57 -1.33 -20.72
N ASN A 19 -11.55 -1.29 -19.84
CA ASN A 19 -10.31 -2.03 -20.06
C ASN A 19 -10.53 -3.54 -20.10
N GLN A 20 -11.29 -4.11 -19.16
CA GLN A 20 -11.57 -5.55 -19.13
C GLN A 20 -12.31 -6.02 -20.39
N LEU A 21 -13.32 -5.30 -20.82
CA LEU A 21 -14.07 -5.64 -22.04
C LEU A 21 -13.23 -5.49 -23.30
N ARG A 22 -12.33 -4.50 -23.34
CA ARG A 22 -11.39 -4.32 -24.45
C ARG A 22 -10.40 -5.48 -24.54
N GLU A 23 -9.85 -5.93 -23.42
CA GLU A 23 -8.95 -7.09 -23.35
C GLU A 23 -9.63 -8.40 -23.77
N GLN A 24 -10.94 -8.51 -23.52
CA GLN A 24 -11.74 -9.68 -23.89
C GLN A 24 -12.37 -9.57 -25.28
N GLY A 25 -12.14 -8.47 -26.01
CA GLY A 25 -12.73 -8.25 -27.34
C GLY A 25 -14.23 -8.07 -27.35
N ALA A 26 -14.84 -7.68 -26.22
CA ALA A 26 -16.28 -7.58 -25.98
C ALA A 26 -16.73 -6.14 -25.67
N LEU A 27 -16.01 -5.14 -26.18
CA LEU A 27 -16.29 -3.72 -25.92
C LEU A 27 -17.67 -3.28 -26.45
N ASP A 28 -18.18 -3.91 -27.51
CA ASP A 28 -19.50 -3.72 -28.06
C ASP A 28 -20.63 -4.01 -27.08
N ARG A 29 -20.36 -4.84 -26.05
CA ARG A 29 -21.31 -5.19 -24.99
C ARG A 29 -21.24 -4.30 -23.76
N TYR A 30 -20.46 -3.21 -23.80
CA TYR A 30 -20.24 -2.32 -22.66
C TYR A 30 -21.55 -1.78 -22.04
N ASP A 31 -22.50 -1.34 -22.88
CA ASP A 31 -23.79 -0.82 -22.40
C ASP A 31 -24.66 -1.89 -21.72
N GLU A 32 -24.54 -3.16 -22.14
CA GLU A 32 -25.21 -4.27 -21.47
C GLU A 32 -24.63 -4.52 -20.08
N VAL A 33 -23.31 -4.49 -19.96
CA VAL A 33 -22.63 -4.63 -18.67
C VAL A 33 -23.01 -3.50 -17.72
N LEU A 34 -23.09 -2.25 -18.20
CA LEU A 34 -23.53 -1.12 -17.37
C LEU A 34 -24.94 -1.29 -16.81
N LYS A 35 -25.84 -1.90 -17.57
CA LYS A 35 -27.22 -2.21 -17.12
C LYS A 35 -27.25 -3.40 -16.16
N GLU A 36 -26.33 -4.35 -16.30
CA GLU A 36 -26.25 -5.53 -15.46
C GLU A 36 -25.63 -5.23 -14.08
N VAL A 37 -24.70 -4.26 -13.97
CA VAL A 37 -24.04 -3.90 -12.70
C VAL A 37 -25.02 -3.56 -11.57
N PRO A 38 -26.01 -2.66 -11.75
CA PRO A 38 -27.00 -2.36 -10.69
C PRO A 38 -27.81 -3.59 -10.27
N ARG A 39 -28.11 -4.48 -11.21
CA ARG A 39 -28.86 -5.71 -10.97
C ARG A 39 -28.06 -6.69 -10.12
N VAL A 40 -26.82 -7.00 -10.51
CA VAL A 40 -25.90 -7.83 -9.73
C VAL A 40 -25.67 -7.23 -8.36
N ARG A 41 -25.51 -5.90 -8.26
CA ARG A 41 -25.36 -5.21 -6.97
C ARG A 41 -26.56 -5.46 -6.05
N ALA A 42 -27.77 -5.36 -6.56
CA ALA A 42 -28.99 -5.61 -5.76
C ALA A 42 -29.04 -7.06 -5.29
N GLU A 43 -28.77 -8.02 -6.16
CA GLU A 43 -28.77 -9.46 -5.87
C GLU A 43 -27.69 -9.87 -4.85
N LEU A 44 -26.55 -9.17 -4.81
CA LEU A 44 -25.49 -9.36 -3.83
C LEU A 44 -25.70 -8.58 -2.51
N GLY A 45 -26.90 -8.04 -2.25
CA GLY A 45 -27.22 -7.35 -1.02
C GLY A 45 -26.64 -5.94 -0.94
N TYR A 46 -26.59 -5.24 -2.06
CA TYR A 46 -26.18 -3.83 -2.20
C TYR A 46 -24.79 -3.50 -1.65
N PRO A 47 -23.72 -4.24 -1.98
CA PRO A 47 -22.38 -3.87 -1.57
C PRO A 47 -22.04 -2.43 -2.01
N PRO A 48 -21.25 -1.68 -1.21
CA PRO A 48 -20.74 -0.40 -1.65
C PRO A 48 -19.82 -0.60 -2.85
N LEU A 49 -19.94 0.24 -3.89
CA LEU A 49 -19.11 0.14 -5.09
C LEU A 49 -17.74 0.79 -4.90
N VAL A 50 -16.99 0.29 -3.93
CA VAL A 50 -15.59 0.64 -3.64
C VAL A 50 -14.73 -0.61 -3.72
N THR A 51 -13.41 -0.47 -3.83
CA THR A 51 -12.50 -1.62 -3.83
C THR A 51 -12.55 -2.35 -2.48
N PRO A 52 -12.69 -3.69 -2.43
CA PRO A 52 -12.70 -4.64 -3.54
C PRO A 52 -14.10 -4.97 -4.10
N SER A 53 -15.19 -4.59 -3.44
CA SER A 53 -16.56 -5.01 -3.78
C SER A 53 -17.02 -4.49 -5.15
N SER A 54 -16.53 -3.35 -5.60
CA SER A 54 -16.78 -2.86 -6.97
C SER A 54 -16.23 -3.81 -8.04
N GLN A 55 -15.08 -4.44 -7.78
CA GLN A 55 -14.49 -5.43 -8.70
C GLN A 55 -15.30 -6.73 -8.68
N ILE A 56 -15.75 -7.18 -7.51
CA ILE A 56 -16.60 -8.37 -7.35
C ILE A 56 -17.88 -8.23 -8.17
N VAL A 57 -18.59 -7.11 -8.00
CA VAL A 57 -19.83 -6.81 -8.74
C VAL A 57 -19.56 -6.65 -10.25
N GLY A 58 -18.50 -5.91 -10.61
CA GLY A 58 -18.15 -5.66 -12.01
C GLY A 58 -17.78 -6.93 -12.76
N THR A 59 -16.95 -7.78 -12.17
CA THR A 59 -16.54 -9.05 -12.78
C THR A 59 -17.74 -9.97 -12.98
N GLN A 60 -18.64 -10.10 -11.98
CA GLN A 60 -19.82 -10.92 -12.13
C GLN A 60 -20.77 -10.37 -13.21
N ALA A 61 -20.99 -9.06 -13.26
CA ALA A 61 -21.82 -8.44 -14.28
C ALA A 61 -21.24 -8.68 -15.69
N THR A 62 -19.93 -8.52 -15.84
CA THR A 62 -19.23 -8.80 -17.11
C THR A 62 -19.39 -10.25 -17.53
N LEU A 63 -19.20 -11.20 -16.62
CA LEU A 63 -19.37 -12.63 -16.92
C LEU A 63 -20.82 -12.97 -17.31
N ASN A 64 -21.82 -12.45 -16.59
CA ASN A 64 -23.22 -12.66 -16.92
C ASN A 64 -23.52 -12.24 -18.35
N VAL A 65 -22.96 -11.13 -18.80
CA VAL A 65 -23.16 -10.60 -20.14
C VAL A 65 -22.40 -11.45 -21.16
N ILE A 66 -21.10 -11.72 -20.95
CA ILE A 66 -20.26 -12.43 -21.92
C ILE A 66 -20.72 -13.87 -22.14
N THR A 67 -21.08 -14.59 -21.08
CA THR A 67 -21.56 -15.98 -21.17
C THR A 67 -22.98 -16.08 -21.76
N GLY A 68 -23.74 -14.99 -21.71
CA GLY A 68 -25.15 -14.97 -22.15
C GLY A 68 -26.11 -15.64 -21.15
N GLU A 69 -25.60 -16.29 -20.11
CA GLU A 69 -26.38 -16.90 -19.04
C GLU A 69 -25.92 -16.36 -17.67
N ARG A 70 -26.87 -15.82 -16.91
CA ARG A 70 -26.59 -15.19 -15.62
C ARG A 70 -26.17 -16.22 -14.57
N TYR A 71 -25.05 -15.94 -13.91
CA TYR A 71 -24.45 -16.81 -12.90
C TYR A 71 -24.18 -18.24 -13.36
N SER A 72 -23.99 -18.47 -14.64
CA SER A 72 -23.44 -19.73 -15.16
C SER A 72 -21.99 -19.92 -14.73
N MET A 73 -21.27 -18.81 -14.60
CA MET A 73 -19.90 -18.77 -14.09
C MET A 73 -19.83 -17.80 -12.92
N ILE A 74 -19.41 -18.30 -11.75
CA ILE A 74 -19.29 -17.54 -10.51
C ILE A 74 -17.84 -17.60 -10.03
N PRO A 75 -17.09 -16.47 -10.06
CA PRO A 75 -15.71 -16.38 -9.59
C PRO A 75 -15.57 -16.70 -8.11
N THR A 76 -14.37 -17.10 -7.72
CA THR A 76 -14.03 -17.42 -6.32
C THR A 76 -14.28 -16.25 -5.38
N GLU A 77 -13.97 -15.02 -5.83
CA GLU A 77 -14.17 -13.80 -5.05
C GLU A 77 -15.65 -13.52 -4.76
N VAL A 78 -16.54 -13.78 -5.73
CA VAL A 78 -18.00 -13.69 -5.53
C VAL A 78 -18.48 -14.74 -4.54
N LYS A 79 -17.99 -15.99 -4.65
CA LYS A 79 -18.30 -17.05 -3.69
C LYS A 79 -17.81 -16.72 -2.28
N GLN A 80 -16.60 -16.17 -2.15
CA GLN A 80 -16.05 -15.72 -0.87
C GLN A 80 -16.85 -14.57 -0.28
N TYR A 81 -17.29 -13.61 -1.12
CA TYR A 81 -18.17 -12.54 -0.69
C TYR A 81 -19.49 -13.08 -0.12
N ILE A 82 -20.13 -13.99 -0.83
CA ILE A 82 -21.40 -14.63 -0.39
C ILE A 82 -21.19 -15.47 0.88
N ARG A 83 -20.02 -16.11 1.05
CA ARG A 83 -19.64 -16.81 2.28
C ARG A 83 -19.40 -15.89 3.47
N GLY A 84 -19.31 -14.56 3.27
CA GLY A 84 -19.11 -13.59 4.33
C GLY A 84 -17.65 -13.23 4.64
N TYR A 85 -16.67 -13.68 3.84
CA TYR A 85 -15.25 -13.34 4.05
C TYR A 85 -14.93 -11.85 3.88
N TYR A 86 -15.81 -11.09 3.25
CA TYR A 86 -15.69 -9.63 3.12
C TYR A 86 -16.55 -8.86 4.14
N GLY A 87 -17.10 -9.56 5.13
CA GLY A 87 -18.01 -9.02 6.13
C GLY A 87 -19.48 -9.13 5.73
N ARG A 88 -20.33 -8.55 6.57
CA ARG A 88 -21.78 -8.63 6.40
C ARG A 88 -22.27 -7.68 5.31
N PRO A 89 -23.04 -8.15 4.31
CA PRO A 89 -23.63 -7.28 3.30
C PRO A 89 -24.65 -6.31 3.90
N PRO A 90 -24.88 -5.13 3.29
CA PRO A 90 -25.87 -4.16 3.77
C PRO A 90 -27.32 -4.64 3.75
N ALA A 91 -27.67 -5.51 2.81
CA ALA A 91 -28.97 -6.16 2.70
C ALA A 91 -28.81 -7.67 2.48
N GLU A 92 -29.89 -8.40 2.51
CA GLU A 92 -29.87 -9.84 2.24
C GLU A 92 -29.48 -10.14 0.79
N ILE A 93 -28.64 -11.15 0.63
CA ILE A 93 -28.27 -11.69 -0.69
C ILE A 93 -29.44 -12.50 -1.22
N ASP A 94 -29.68 -12.45 -2.52
CA ASP A 94 -30.70 -13.25 -3.17
C ASP A 94 -30.49 -14.75 -2.87
N PRO A 95 -31.47 -15.44 -2.28
CA PRO A 95 -31.35 -16.84 -1.85
C PRO A 95 -31.03 -17.79 -3.00
N GLU A 96 -31.54 -17.53 -4.22
CA GLU A 96 -31.26 -18.37 -5.40
C GLU A 96 -29.82 -18.23 -5.82
N ILE A 97 -29.30 -17.00 -5.81
CA ILE A 97 -27.90 -16.71 -6.13
C ILE A 97 -26.98 -17.30 -5.06
N GLN A 98 -27.34 -17.15 -3.78
CA GLN A 98 -26.59 -17.75 -2.69
C GLN A 98 -26.50 -19.28 -2.85
N LYS A 99 -27.62 -19.95 -3.08
CA LYS A 99 -27.65 -21.40 -3.31
C LYS A 99 -26.84 -21.81 -4.55
N LYS A 100 -26.91 -21.04 -5.61
CA LYS A 100 -26.15 -21.31 -6.84
C LYS A 100 -24.63 -21.16 -6.63
N ALA A 101 -24.20 -20.22 -5.79
CA ALA A 101 -22.80 -19.91 -5.53
C ALA A 101 -22.12 -20.83 -4.52
N ILE A 102 -22.78 -21.13 -3.41
CA ILE A 102 -22.22 -21.85 -2.25
C ILE A 102 -23.02 -23.09 -1.85
N GLY A 103 -24.10 -23.41 -2.56
CA GLY A 103 -24.97 -24.57 -2.24
C GLY A 103 -25.69 -24.41 -0.91
N ASP A 104 -25.59 -25.42 -0.08
CA ASP A 104 -26.23 -25.45 1.24
C ASP A 104 -25.30 -24.97 2.37
N GLU A 105 -24.11 -24.41 2.02
CA GLU A 105 -23.20 -23.80 2.98
C GLU A 105 -23.84 -22.58 3.64
N LYS A 106 -23.68 -22.46 4.96
CA LYS A 106 -24.12 -21.27 5.70
C LYS A 106 -23.02 -20.19 5.63
N PRO A 107 -23.37 -18.94 5.31
CA PRO A 107 -22.43 -17.84 5.42
C PRO A 107 -21.91 -17.70 6.86
N LEU A 108 -20.72 -17.09 6.99
CA LEU A 108 -20.11 -16.78 8.27
C LEU A 108 -21.02 -15.86 9.08
N ASP A 109 -21.23 -16.18 10.35
CA ASP A 109 -21.97 -15.38 11.33
C ASP A 109 -21.06 -14.55 12.22
N CYS A 110 -19.74 -14.81 12.17
CA CYS A 110 -18.71 -14.11 12.90
C CYS A 110 -17.93 -13.13 11.98
N ARG A 111 -17.15 -12.27 12.58
CA ARG A 111 -16.23 -11.40 11.86
C ARG A 111 -15.09 -12.24 11.28
N PRO A 112 -14.75 -12.13 9.97
CA PRO A 112 -13.68 -12.96 9.36
C PRO A 112 -12.34 -12.87 10.09
N ALA A 113 -12.03 -11.71 10.67
CA ALA A 113 -10.81 -11.53 11.45
C ALA A 113 -10.75 -12.39 12.73
N ASP A 114 -11.89 -12.81 13.26
CA ASP A 114 -11.94 -13.67 14.46
C ASP A 114 -11.54 -15.12 14.17
N MET A 115 -11.48 -15.49 12.88
CA MET A 115 -11.02 -16.79 12.40
C MET A 115 -9.51 -16.87 12.17
N LEU A 116 -8.82 -15.72 12.21
CA LEU A 116 -7.38 -15.66 12.00
C LEU A 116 -6.65 -16.09 13.27
N GLU A 117 -5.66 -16.95 13.10
CA GLU A 117 -4.75 -17.27 14.20
C GLU A 117 -3.81 -16.09 14.49
N PRO A 118 -3.42 -15.88 15.75
CA PRO A 118 -2.47 -14.84 16.11
C PRO A 118 -1.10 -15.07 15.45
N GLU A 119 -0.65 -14.18 14.58
CA GLU A 119 0.60 -14.33 13.83
C GLU A 119 1.86 -13.92 14.62
N LEU A 120 1.72 -13.09 15.67
CA LEU A 120 2.85 -12.61 16.45
C LEU A 120 3.65 -13.71 17.18
N PRO A 121 3.04 -14.79 17.70
CA PRO A 121 3.80 -15.91 18.26
C PRO A 121 4.67 -16.60 17.20
N ALA A 122 4.14 -16.85 16.02
CA ALA A 122 4.87 -17.44 14.90
C ALA A 122 6.01 -16.51 14.41
N ALA A 123 5.76 -15.19 14.36
CA ALA A 123 6.77 -14.19 14.04
C ALA A 123 7.92 -14.16 15.05
N ARG A 124 7.63 -14.29 16.35
CA ARG A 124 8.66 -14.38 17.40
C ARG A 124 9.53 -15.62 17.24
N GLU A 125 8.93 -16.76 16.97
CA GLU A 125 9.68 -18.00 16.75
C GLU A 125 10.56 -17.90 15.49
N ALA A 126 10.03 -17.35 14.41
CA ALA A 126 10.78 -17.17 13.16
C ALA A 126 11.96 -16.20 13.28
N LEU A 127 11.88 -15.21 14.16
CA LEU A 127 12.92 -14.19 14.36
C LEU A 127 13.79 -14.44 15.59
N LYS A 128 13.65 -15.56 16.30
CA LYS A 128 14.38 -15.82 17.56
C LYS A 128 15.90 -15.67 17.46
N ASP A 129 16.48 -16.07 16.32
CA ASP A 129 17.92 -16.05 16.06
C ASP A 129 18.41 -14.75 15.38
N ILE A 130 17.51 -13.80 15.13
CA ILE A 130 17.82 -12.54 14.45
C ILE A 130 17.59 -11.39 15.42
N PRO A 131 18.59 -10.53 15.68
CA PRO A 131 18.40 -9.34 16.49
C PRO A 131 17.29 -8.45 15.94
N HIS A 132 16.24 -8.22 16.72
CA HIS A 132 15.07 -7.47 16.31
C HIS A 132 14.49 -6.63 17.44
N GLU A 133 13.72 -5.60 17.09
CA GLU A 133 12.94 -4.76 17.99
C GLU A 133 11.46 -5.18 17.94
N PRO A 134 10.61 -4.81 18.93
CA PRO A 134 9.19 -5.16 18.92
C PRO A 134 8.44 -4.79 17.63
N ARG A 135 8.80 -3.65 17.02
CA ARG A 135 8.22 -3.21 15.71
C ARG A 135 8.61 -4.12 14.55
N ASP A 136 9.77 -4.77 14.62
CA ASP A 136 10.26 -5.66 13.58
C ASP A 136 9.42 -6.95 13.51
N LEU A 137 8.82 -7.38 14.65
CA LEU A 137 7.86 -8.49 14.69
C LEU A 137 6.60 -8.17 13.87
N VAL A 138 6.09 -6.95 14.01
CA VAL A 138 4.93 -6.50 13.23
C VAL A 138 5.27 -6.42 11.75
N SER A 139 6.46 -5.90 11.42
CA SER A 139 6.94 -5.85 10.04
C SER A 139 7.06 -7.25 9.42
N TYR A 140 7.53 -8.22 10.20
CA TYR A 140 7.63 -9.61 9.76
C TYR A 140 6.24 -10.25 9.58
N ALA A 141 5.31 -10.04 10.51
CA ALA A 141 3.95 -10.57 10.39
C ALA A 141 3.24 -10.04 9.13
N LEU A 142 3.45 -8.76 8.78
CA LEU A 142 2.83 -8.16 7.60
C LEU A 142 3.52 -8.54 6.28
N TYR A 143 4.86 -8.66 6.28
CA TYR A 143 5.66 -8.86 5.07
C TYR A 143 6.82 -9.83 5.34
N PRO A 144 6.58 -11.14 5.59
CA PRO A 144 7.60 -12.06 6.12
C PRO A 144 8.85 -12.15 5.24
N GLN A 145 8.71 -12.25 3.93
CA GLN A 145 9.84 -12.40 3.02
C GLN A 145 10.76 -11.17 3.02
N TYR A 146 10.16 -9.97 2.86
CA TYR A 146 10.89 -8.70 2.81
C TYR A 146 11.51 -8.33 4.16
N ALA A 147 10.74 -8.51 5.23
CA ALA A 147 11.21 -8.21 6.58
C ALA A 147 12.38 -9.11 6.99
N LEU A 148 12.32 -10.42 6.70
CA LEU A 148 13.40 -11.35 7.01
C LEU A 148 14.70 -10.95 6.32
N GLU A 149 14.66 -10.65 5.04
CA GLU A 149 15.83 -10.22 4.28
C GLU A 149 16.40 -8.90 4.79
N PHE A 150 15.52 -7.93 5.04
CA PHE A 150 15.91 -6.64 5.61
C PHE A 150 16.58 -6.79 6.98
N LEU A 151 16.01 -7.58 7.89
CA LEU A 151 16.54 -7.79 9.24
C LEU A 151 17.88 -8.54 9.23
N LYS A 152 18.06 -9.53 8.37
CA LYS A 152 19.37 -10.17 8.16
C LYS A 152 20.43 -9.18 7.71
N ARG A 153 20.11 -8.32 6.74
CA ARG A 153 21.01 -7.25 6.27
C ARG A 153 21.29 -6.22 7.39
N LYS A 154 20.26 -5.83 8.15
CA LYS A 154 20.38 -4.91 9.30
C LYS A 154 21.32 -5.48 10.36
N ALA A 155 21.18 -6.76 10.70
CA ALA A 155 22.05 -7.45 11.64
C ALA A 155 23.50 -7.51 11.15
N GLN A 156 23.73 -7.85 9.86
CA GLN A 156 25.06 -7.85 9.26
C GLN A 156 25.72 -6.48 9.22
N ARG A 157 24.95 -5.42 8.96
CA ARG A 157 25.46 -4.04 9.01
C ARG A 157 25.86 -3.66 10.44
N LYS A 158 25.06 -4.05 11.44
CA LYS A 158 25.36 -3.78 12.85
C LYS A 158 26.60 -4.53 13.33
N SER A 159 26.85 -5.73 12.83
CA SER A 159 28.07 -6.50 13.11
C SER A 159 29.31 -5.99 12.35
N ARG A 160 29.13 -5.40 11.17
CA ARG A 160 30.20 -4.76 10.38
C ARG A 160 30.51 -3.31 10.78
N GLY A 161 29.64 -2.65 11.53
CA GLY A 161 29.59 -1.20 11.59
C GLY A 161 29.65 -0.58 12.98
N THR A 162 30.30 -1.18 13.95
CA THR A 162 30.93 -0.38 14.99
C THR A 162 32.42 -0.49 14.79
N MET A 163 32.98 0.35 13.89
CA MET A 163 34.36 0.71 14.05
C MET A 163 34.49 1.24 15.48
N THR A 164 35.34 0.63 16.28
CA THR A 164 35.61 1.19 17.61
C THR A 164 36.22 2.57 17.39
N PRO A 165 36.01 3.55 18.31
CA PRO A 165 36.60 4.87 18.18
C PRO A 165 38.12 4.79 17.93
N GLU A 166 38.79 3.78 18.49
CA GLU A 166 40.22 3.53 18.29
C GLU A 166 40.53 3.14 16.83
N LEU A 167 39.64 2.33 16.19
CA LEU A 167 39.79 1.92 14.79
C LEU A 167 39.52 3.08 13.82
N GLU A 168 38.54 3.93 14.14
CA GLU A 168 38.27 5.16 13.38
C GLU A 168 39.47 6.13 13.43
N VAL A 169 40.04 6.34 14.60
CA VAL A 169 41.25 7.14 14.79
C VAL A 169 42.43 6.54 14.06
N ALA A 170 42.64 5.22 14.16
CA ALA A 170 43.72 4.52 13.48
C ALA A 170 43.58 4.61 11.94
N LEU A 171 42.35 4.45 11.40
CA LEU A 171 42.08 4.56 9.96
C LEU A 171 42.29 6.00 9.48
N ALA A 172 41.80 7.00 10.23
CA ALA A 172 42.01 8.42 9.91
C ALA A 172 43.50 8.78 9.93
N ALA A 173 44.27 8.30 10.92
CA ALA A 173 45.70 8.47 11.00
C ALA A 173 46.47 7.84 9.82
N ALA A 174 46.06 6.60 9.45
CA ALA A 174 46.64 5.89 8.30
C ALA A 174 46.39 6.63 6.97
N VAL A 175 45.13 7.08 6.73
CA VAL A 175 44.78 7.84 5.52
C VAL A 175 45.54 9.16 5.43
N LEU A 176 45.70 9.88 6.55
CA LEU A 176 46.47 11.13 6.60
C LEU A 176 47.97 10.90 6.39
N HIS A 177 48.51 9.80 6.93
CA HIS A 177 49.90 9.41 6.71
C HIS A 177 50.16 9.09 5.22
N MET A 178 49.23 8.33 4.60
CA MET A 178 49.32 8.01 3.15
C MET A 178 49.22 9.26 2.28
N ASN A 179 48.50 10.28 2.69
CA ASN A 179 48.37 11.54 1.96
C ASN A 179 49.44 12.57 2.27
N GLY A 180 50.50 12.19 3.02
CA GLY A 180 51.60 13.05 3.35
C GLY A 180 51.29 14.18 4.35
N ALA A 181 50.19 14.11 5.06
CA ALA A 181 49.76 15.09 6.04
C ALA A 181 50.41 14.81 7.41
N GLY A 182 51.12 15.80 7.97
CA GLY A 182 51.77 15.71 9.28
C GLY A 182 50.76 15.72 10.46
N PRO A 183 51.22 15.41 11.67
CA PRO A 183 50.36 15.28 12.88
C PRO A 183 49.52 16.52 13.24
N SER A 184 49.94 17.70 12.80
CA SER A 184 49.25 18.97 13.03
C SER A 184 47.92 19.13 12.25
N SER A 185 47.70 18.35 11.15
CA SER A 185 46.48 18.40 10.37
C SER A 185 45.35 17.59 11.03
N LEU A 186 45.67 16.61 11.87
CA LEU A 186 44.69 15.78 12.60
C LEU A 186 43.86 16.62 13.59
N ALA A 187 44.51 17.52 14.33
CA ALA A 187 43.83 18.36 15.33
C ALA A 187 42.84 19.34 14.69
N SER A 188 43.12 19.84 13.47
CA SER A 188 42.24 20.80 12.78
C SER A 188 41.05 20.15 12.11
N THR A 189 41.15 18.86 11.72
CA THR A 189 40.07 18.11 11.09
C THR A 189 39.11 17.56 12.14
N MET A 190 39.63 16.98 13.23
CA MET A 190 38.79 16.48 14.35
C MET A 190 38.05 17.62 15.06
N GLY A 191 38.66 18.79 15.24
CA GLY A 191 38.02 19.96 15.84
C GLY A 191 36.84 20.50 15.03
N ARG A 192 36.85 20.36 13.69
CA ARG A 192 35.73 20.78 12.83
C ARG A 192 34.54 19.80 12.81
N GLU A 193 34.78 18.50 12.85
CA GLU A 193 33.71 17.52 12.89
C GLU A 193 33.02 17.48 14.27
N GLN A 194 33.78 17.65 15.35
CA GLN A 194 33.24 17.70 16.70
C GLN A 194 32.34 18.92 16.92
N THR A 195 32.71 20.09 16.37
CA THR A 195 31.86 21.29 16.41
C THR A 195 30.57 21.14 15.60
N TRP A 196 30.58 20.34 14.51
CA TRP A 196 29.37 20.06 13.73
C TRP A 196 28.43 19.10 14.45
N SER A 197 28.94 18.04 15.06
CA SER A 197 28.16 17.09 15.84
C SER A 197 27.59 17.70 17.12
N ASP A 198 28.35 18.57 17.78
CA ASP A 198 27.92 19.25 18.99
C ASP A 198 26.89 20.36 18.72
N ALA A 199 27.01 21.09 17.62
CA ALA A 199 25.99 22.04 17.15
C ALA A 199 24.70 21.34 16.81
N SER A 200 24.73 20.21 16.07
CA SER A 200 23.56 19.41 15.75
C SER A 200 22.91 18.76 16.96
N ARG A 201 23.70 18.35 17.97
CA ARG A 201 23.19 17.85 19.25
C ARG A 201 22.60 18.96 20.11
N ALA A 202 23.21 20.15 20.14
CA ALA A 202 22.70 21.29 20.88
C ALA A 202 21.34 21.76 20.31
N ASP A 203 21.15 21.74 19.00
CA ASP A 203 19.89 22.08 18.37
C ASP A 203 18.80 21.04 18.60
N LEU A 204 19.17 19.75 18.64
CA LEU A 204 18.25 18.65 19.01
C LEU A 204 17.85 18.70 20.49
N VAL A 205 18.79 19.00 21.39
CA VAL A 205 18.54 19.09 22.84
C VAL A 205 17.81 20.39 23.19
N ALA A 206 18.03 21.48 22.46
CA ALA A 206 17.35 22.76 22.65
C ALA A 206 15.90 22.77 22.08
N GLY A 207 15.41 21.66 21.55
CA GLY A 207 14.03 21.56 21.02
C GLY A 207 13.75 22.52 19.86
N ARG A 208 14.79 23.01 19.17
CA ARG A 208 14.64 23.84 17.97
C ARG A 208 14.44 23.01 16.70
N THR A 209 13.91 21.83 16.83
CA THR A 209 13.20 21.21 15.73
C THR A 209 12.01 22.10 15.46
N THR A 210 11.99 22.75 14.30
CA THR A 210 10.80 23.40 13.78
C THR A 210 9.64 22.45 13.97
N THR A 211 8.82 22.72 15.00
CA THR A 211 7.58 22.00 15.26
C THR A 211 6.75 22.12 13.99
N TYR A 212 6.58 21.00 13.31
CA TYR A 212 5.67 20.85 12.18
C TYR A 212 4.27 21.18 12.70
N SER A 213 3.79 22.41 12.45
CA SER A 213 2.39 22.78 12.65
C SER A 213 1.59 22.23 11.47
N PRO A 214 0.69 21.26 11.68
CA PRO A 214 -0.21 20.82 10.61
C PRO A 214 -1.14 22.00 10.28
N GLY A 215 -0.87 22.72 9.21
CA GLY A 215 -1.67 23.89 8.78
C GLY A 215 -0.90 24.95 8.00
N GLN A 216 0.42 24.95 8.02
CA GLN A 216 1.23 25.86 7.19
C GLN A 216 1.88 25.11 6.03
N TRP A 217 1.07 24.62 5.10
CA TRP A 217 1.57 24.31 3.77
C TRP A 217 1.58 25.59 2.96
N ASP A 218 2.73 26.23 2.87
CA ASP A 218 2.96 27.26 1.85
C ASP A 218 3.14 26.54 0.50
N HIS A 219 2.04 26.43 -0.25
CA HIS A 219 2.01 25.85 -1.58
C HIS A 219 2.77 26.68 -2.63
N SER A 220 3.37 27.80 -2.26
CA SER A 220 4.05 28.71 -3.19
C SER A 220 5.50 28.32 -3.49
N SER A 221 6.12 27.49 -2.65
CA SER A 221 7.57 27.19 -2.71
C SER A 221 7.94 25.74 -3.08
N SER A 222 6.96 24.84 -3.29
CA SER A 222 7.29 23.46 -3.69
C SER A 222 7.63 23.38 -5.19
N ALA A 223 8.71 22.71 -5.54
CA ALA A 223 9.13 22.46 -6.93
C ALA A 223 8.02 21.80 -7.78
N TRP A 224 7.11 21.09 -7.14
CA TRP A 224 5.92 20.45 -7.75
C TRP A 224 4.85 21.46 -8.14
N SER A 225 4.60 22.51 -7.34
CA SER A 225 3.60 23.53 -7.65
C SER A 225 4.05 24.47 -8.77
N SER A 226 5.35 24.62 -8.99
CA SER A 226 5.90 25.41 -10.10
C SER A 226 5.95 24.63 -11.42
N ALA A 227 6.19 23.31 -11.40
CA ALA A 227 6.14 22.46 -12.59
C ALA A 227 4.72 22.30 -13.12
N GLY A 228 3.73 21.96 -12.27
CA GLY A 228 2.33 21.80 -12.68
C GLY A 228 1.68 23.06 -13.26
N ARG A 229 2.05 24.26 -12.77
CA ARG A 229 1.55 25.52 -13.32
C ARG A 229 2.10 25.85 -14.71
N LYS A 230 3.33 25.46 -15.02
CA LYS A 230 3.94 25.68 -16.35
C LYS A 230 3.29 24.82 -17.42
N ASP A 231 2.88 23.60 -17.11
CA ASP A 231 2.24 22.69 -18.06
C ASP A 231 0.77 23.07 -18.35
N ILE A 232 0.02 23.51 -17.33
CA ILE A 232 -1.36 23.97 -17.48
C ILE A 232 -1.43 25.25 -18.33
N MET A 233 -0.46 26.15 -18.20
CA MET A 233 -0.40 27.39 -18.99
C MET A 233 0.06 27.18 -20.45
N ARG A 234 0.82 26.11 -20.73
CA ARG A 234 1.18 25.75 -22.13
C ARG A 234 0.02 25.11 -22.89
N GLY A 235 -0.87 24.37 -22.22
CA GLY A 235 -2.05 23.77 -22.85
C GLY A 235 -3.15 24.77 -23.27
N ARG A 236 -3.16 25.99 -22.69
CA ARG A 236 -4.17 27.03 -23.02
C ARG A 236 -3.83 27.94 -24.19
N ARG A 237 -2.67 27.79 -24.83
CA ARG A 237 -2.23 28.61 -25.99
C ARG A 237 -2.28 27.86 -27.33
N ARG A 238 -2.90 26.71 -27.39
CA ARG A 238 -3.17 25.96 -28.64
C ARG A 238 -4.64 25.49 -28.63
N GLY A 239 -5.50 26.40 -28.89
CA GLY A 239 -6.94 26.18 -29.13
C GLY A 239 -7.55 27.52 -29.47
#